data_ff45f28c70048649f2aade79f92a9bdc
#
_entry.id   ff45f28c70048649f2aade79f92a9bdc
#
_cell.length_a   1.000
_cell.length_b   1.000
_cell.length_c   1.000
_cell.angle_alpha   90.00
_cell.angle_beta   90.00
_cell.angle_gamma   90.00
#
_symmetry.space_group_name_H-M   'P 1'
#
loop_
_entity.id
_entity.type
_entity.pdbx_description
1 polymer ?
#
loop_
_entity_poly.entity_id
_entity_poly.type
_entity_poly.pdbx_seq_one_letter_code
_entity_poly.pdbx_strand_id
1 'polypeptide(L)'
;MKKILFSLVALMAVMTVQAQSLCATWRSMQPVVETDADGSLQIQNLTYTFNEDGTYSFVDELTLSTEPAPTMALEIATSIEVKGAYTLEGDKLTLTPNLDTYKSEILSISMNGKVADNPMIKSQVGSMLKSADFKAQFGNAETLTVTIGDAALEMNDGEKSFNFVRFATIQN
;
A
#
# COMPACT_ATOMS: atom_id res chain seq x y z
N MET A 1 -42.77 -10.01 -12.71
CA MET A 1 -41.71 -9.19 -13.35
C MET A 1 -41.36 -7.92 -12.56
N LYS A 2 -42.32 -7.13 -12.02
CA LYS A 2 -41.99 -5.89 -11.26
C LYS A 2 -41.17 -6.11 -9.98
N LYS A 3 -41.36 -7.23 -9.28
CA LYS A 3 -40.59 -7.54 -8.02
C LYS A 3 -39.12 -7.88 -8.28
N ILE A 4 -38.79 -8.49 -9.42
CA ILE A 4 -37.40 -8.84 -9.78
C ILE A 4 -36.63 -7.57 -10.16
N LEU A 5 -37.30 -6.63 -10.85
CA LEU A 5 -36.69 -5.36 -11.22
C LEU A 5 -36.35 -4.48 -10.01
N PHE A 6 -37.24 -4.46 -9.02
CA PHE A 6 -37.00 -3.74 -7.75
C PHE A 6 -35.83 -4.34 -6.95
N SER A 7 -35.70 -5.67 -6.94
CA SER A 7 -34.61 -6.37 -6.28
C SER A 7 -33.26 -6.07 -6.94
N LEU A 8 -33.22 -6.00 -8.28
CA LEU A 8 -32.01 -5.71 -9.04
C LEU A 8 -31.55 -4.24 -8.83
N VAL A 9 -32.50 -3.29 -8.81
CA VAL A 9 -32.20 -1.87 -8.57
C VAL A 9 -31.73 -1.66 -7.13
N ALA A 10 -32.31 -2.32 -6.14
CA ALA A 10 -31.87 -2.26 -4.75
C ALA A 10 -30.46 -2.85 -4.58
N LEU A 11 -30.12 -3.92 -5.27
CA LEU A 11 -28.78 -4.54 -5.24
C LEU A 11 -27.72 -3.61 -5.84
N MET A 12 -28.02 -2.95 -6.97
CA MET A 12 -27.13 -1.96 -7.57
C MET A 12 -26.94 -0.72 -6.69
N ALA A 13 -28.00 -0.28 -6.00
CA ALA A 13 -27.91 0.87 -5.07
C ALA A 13 -27.02 0.56 -3.86
N VAL A 14 -27.07 -0.66 -3.32
CA VAL A 14 -26.19 -1.07 -2.21
C VAL A 14 -24.73 -1.13 -2.65
N MET A 15 -24.43 -1.64 -3.84
CA MET A 15 -23.06 -1.68 -4.38
C MET A 15 -22.49 -0.28 -4.57
N THR A 16 -23.29 0.68 -5.07
CA THR A 16 -22.84 2.07 -5.26
C THR A 16 -22.54 2.78 -3.95
N VAL A 17 -23.32 2.55 -2.90
CA VAL A 17 -23.10 3.15 -1.57
C VAL A 17 -21.81 2.62 -0.93
N GLN A 18 -21.53 1.34 -1.03
CA GLN A 18 -20.28 0.76 -0.50
C GLN A 18 -19.06 1.26 -1.28
N ALA A 19 -19.13 1.32 -2.60
CA ALA A 19 -18.05 1.86 -3.42
C ALA A 19 -17.77 3.33 -3.11
N GLN A 20 -18.80 4.15 -2.92
CA GLN A 20 -18.65 5.55 -2.52
C GLN A 20 -18.04 5.69 -1.12
N SER A 21 -18.32 4.77 -0.18
CA SER A 21 -17.72 4.81 1.15
C SER A 21 -16.22 4.43 1.12
N LEU A 22 -15.78 3.60 0.16
CA LEU A 22 -14.37 3.25 -0.02
C LEU A 22 -13.57 4.43 -0.62
N CYS A 23 -14.19 5.28 -1.46
CA CYS A 23 -13.53 6.41 -2.15
C CYS A 23 -13.03 7.44 -1.14
N ALA A 24 -11.78 7.33 -0.76
CA ALA A 24 -11.08 8.19 0.18
C ALA A 24 -9.59 7.85 0.18
N THR A 25 -8.82 8.63 0.91
CA THR A 25 -7.44 8.27 1.29
C THR A 25 -7.46 7.58 2.65
N TRP A 26 -6.84 6.42 2.72
CA TRP A 26 -6.77 5.56 3.89
C TRP A 26 -5.31 5.34 4.28
N ARG A 27 -4.97 5.56 5.55
CA ARG A 27 -3.61 5.38 6.06
C ARG A 27 -3.58 4.30 7.13
N SER A 28 -2.57 3.43 7.11
CA SER A 28 -2.37 2.39 8.11
C SER A 28 -2.27 2.98 9.52
N MET A 29 -2.92 2.33 10.48
CA MET A 29 -2.94 2.77 11.89
C MET A 29 -1.63 2.44 12.61
N GLN A 30 -0.94 1.40 12.19
CA GLN A 30 0.27 0.90 12.85
C GLN A 30 1.29 0.49 11.80
N PRO A 31 2.59 0.68 12.08
CA PRO A 31 3.61 0.11 11.23
C PRO A 31 3.57 -1.42 11.27
N VAL A 32 3.82 -2.04 10.12
CA VAL A 32 4.05 -3.49 10.04
C VAL A 32 5.55 -3.71 10.13
N VAL A 33 5.98 -4.60 11.03
CA VAL A 33 7.39 -4.95 11.19
C VAL A 33 7.56 -6.43 10.92
N GLU A 34 8.42 -6.75 9.97
CA GLU A 34 8.88 -8.11 9.67
C GLU A 34 10.36 -8.20 9.97
N THR A 35 10.76 -9.22 10.73
CA THR A 35 12.16 -9.42 11.14
C THR A 35 12.57 -10.84 10.79
N ASP A 36 13.72 -10.98 10.17
CA ASP A 36 14.38 -12.25 9.89
C ASP A 36 15.85 -12.23 10.34
N ALA A 37 16.63 -13.24 9.93
CA ALA A 37 18.05 -13.34 10.29
C ALA A 37 18.93 -12.29 9.61
N ASP A 38 18.48 -11.70 8.51
CA ASP A 38 19.26 -10.79 7.68
C ASP A 38 18.94 -9.31 7.98
N GLY A 39 17.85 -9.04 8.74
CA GLY A 39 17.48 -7.69 9.13
C GLY A 39 16.00 -7.54 9.50
N SER A 40 15.53 -6.29 9.46
CA SER A 40 14.12 -5.96 9.67
C SER A 40 13.60 -5.04 8.58
N LEU A 41 12.40 -5.31 8.13
CA LEU A 41 11.62 -4.45 7.23
C LEU A 41 10.49 -3.81 8.04
N GLN A 42 10.43 -2.51 8.06
CA GLN A 42 9.35 -1.76 8.69
C GLN A 42 8.60 -0.96 7.64
N ILE A 43 7.31 -1.26 7.47
CA ILE A 43 6.35 -0.47 6.70
C ILE A 43 5.80 0.59 7.64
N GLN A 44 6.14 1.86 7.42
CA GLN A 44 5.79 2.94 8.35
C GLN A 44 4.45 3.58 8.02
N ASN A 45 4.20 3.85 6.74
CA ASN A 45 3.03 4.60 6.29
C ASN A 45 2.46 3.99 4.99
N LEU A 46 1.71 2.90 5.13
CA LEU A 46 0.97 2.37 4.00
C LEU A 46 -0.30 3.22 3.79
N THR A 47 -0.40 3.83 2.61
CA THR A 47 -1.51 4.72 2.26
C THR A 47 -2.16 4.27 0.97
N TYR A 48 -3.47 4.02 0.99
CA TYR A 48 -4.29 3.76 -0.19
C TYR A 48 -5.18 4.98 -0.48
N THR A 49 -5.29 5.33 -1.74
CA THR A 49 -6.28 6.31 -2.23
C THR A 49 -7.15 5.64 -3.27
N PHE A 50 -8.44 5.51 -3.01
CA PHE A 50 -9.43 4.97 -3.93
C PHE A 50 -10.23 6.10 -4.55
N ASN A 51 -10.36 6.10 -5.88
CA ASN A 51 -11.07 7.11 -6.66
C ASN A 51 -12.41 6.56 -7.17
N GLU A 52 -13.37 7.46 -7.43
CA GLU A 52 -14.71 7.10 -7.93
C GLU A 52 -14.68 6.45 -9.33
N ASP A 53 -13.62 6.67 -10.10
CA ASP A 53 -13.44 6.12 -11.45
C ASP A 53 -12.92 4.66 -11.46
N GLY A 54 -12.82 4.00 -10.28
CA GLY A 54 -12.32 2.63 -10.15
C GLY A 54 -10.79 2.53 -10.19
N THR A 55 -10.08 3.64 -10.09
CA THR A 55 -8.62 3.63 -9.96
C THR A 55 -8.20 3.75 -8.51
N TYR A 56 -7.01 3.23 -8.19
CA TYR A 56 -6.39 3.45 -6.89
C TYR A 56 -4.90 3.78 -7.04
N SER A 57 -4.35 4.36 -5.99
CA SER A 57 -2.91 4.41 -5.76
C SER A 57 -2.58 3.91 -4.37
N PHE A 58 -1.45 3.25 -4.21
CA PHE A 58 -0.87 3.07 -2.90
C PHE A 58 0.52 3.71 -2.84
N VAL A 59 0.85 4.20 -1.66
CA VAL A 59 2.17 4.69 -1.30
C VAL A 59 2.61 3.96 -0.06
N ASP A 60 3.79 3.37 -0.14
CA ASP A 60 4.40 2.61 0.94
C ASP A 60 5.73 3.24 1.32
N GLU A 61 5.88 3.66 2.58
CA GLU A 61 7.13 4.15 3.14
C GLU A 61 7.78 3.03 3.95
N LEU A 62 8.85 2.47 3.38
CA LEU A 62 9.59 1.34 3.93
C LEU A 62 10.88 1.79 4.59
N THR A 63 11.23 1.17 5.72
CA THR A 63 12.58 1.23 6.28
C THR A 63 13.15 -0.18 6.38
N LEU A 64 14.22 -0.42 5.65
CA LEU A 64 15.03 -1.62 5.76
C LEU A 64 16.19 -1.36 6.70
N SER A 65 16.32 -2.17 7.76
CA SER A 65 17.44 -2.14 8.70
C SER A 65 18.19 -3.46 8.60
N THR A 66 19.50 -3.40 8.40
CA THR A 66 20.37 -4.59 8.26
C THR A 66 21.74 -4.32 8.88
N GLU A 67 22.40 -5.39 9.31
CA GLU A 67 23.76 -5.35 9.85
C GLU A 67 24.70 -6.17 8.96
N PRO A 68 25.15 -5.63 7.80
CA PRO A 68 25.99 -6.34 6.86
C PRO A 68 27.38 -6.69 7.39
N ALA A 69 27.79 -6.11 8.55
CA ALA A 69 28.99 -6.46 9.28
C ALA A 69 28.80 -6.17 10.78
N PRO A 70 29.52 -6.83 11.69
CA PRO A 70 29.32 -6.73 13.14
C PRO A 70 29.42 -5.32 13.75
N THR A 71 29.98 -4.36 13.00
CA THR A 71 30.12 -2.96 13.44
C THR A 71 29.41 -1.97 12.53
N MET A 72 28.55 -2.45 11.61
CA MET A 72 27.90 -1.60 10.61
C MET A 72 26.41 -1.86 10.59
N ALA A 73 25.65 -0.96 11.20
CA ALA A 73 24.20 -0.91 11.04
C ALA A 73 23.87 -0.01 9.84
N LEU A 74 23.07 -0.51 8.91
CA LEU A 74 22.60 0.21 7.73
C LEU A 74 21.07 0.30 7.78
N GLU A 75 20.55 1.52 7.67
CA GLU A 75 19.12 1.78 7.51
C GLU A 75 18.87 2.50 6.18
N ILE A 76 17.88 2.04 5.45
CA ILE A 76 17.48 2.60 4.16
C ILE A 76 15.99 2.87 4.21
N ALA A 77 15.60 4.15 4.19
CA ALA A 77 14.21 4.55 4.07
C ALA A 77 13.89 4.87 2.60
N THR A 78 12.81 4.27 2.09
CA THR A 78 12.37 4.43 0.71
C THR A 78 10.87 4.68 0.67
N SER A 79 10.41 5.32 -0.40
CA SER A 79 8.99 5.42 -0.75
C SER A 79 8.74 4.71 -2.07
N ILE A 80 7.64 3.95 -2.12
CA ILE A 80 7.20 3.25 -3.32
C ILE A 80 5.77 3.69 -3.62
N GLU A 81 5.50 4.10 -4.85
CA GLU A 81 4.16 4.43 -5.35
C GLU A 81 3.82 3.49 -6.50
N VAL A 82 2.62 2.88 -6.44
CA VAL A 82 2.02 2.16 -7.57
C VAL A 82 0.56 2.56 -7.70
N LYS A 83 0.09 2.67 -8.95
CA LYS A 83 -1.31 2.91 -9.27
C LYS A 83 -1.89 1.71 -9.97
N GLY A 84 -3.21 1.57 -9.91
CA GLY A 84 -3.90 0.47 -10.56
C GLY A 84 -5.40 0.70 -10.65
N ALA A 85 -6.12 -0.36 -10.99
CA ALA A 85 -7.57 -0.41 -10.98
C ALA A 85 -8.05 -1.27 -9.82
N TYR A 86 -9.25 -0.99 -9.31
CA TYR A 86 -9.89 -1.83 -8.32
C TYR A 86 -11.34 -2.15 -8.70
N THR A 87 -11.84 -3.27 -8.19
CA THR A 87 -13.26 -3.60 -8.18
C THR A 87 -13.69 -3.96 -6.76
N LEU A 88 -14.91 -3.60 -6.39
CA LEU A 88 -15.53 -3.97 -5.11
C LEU A 88 -16.84 -4.68 -5.36
N GLU A 89 -16.90 -5.97 -4.99
CA GLU A 89 -18.09 -6.81 -5.10
C GLU A 89 -18.50 -7.33 -3.73
N GLY A 90 -19.49 -6.67 -3.12
CA GLY A 90 -19.85 -6.92 -1.74
C GLY A 90 -18.71 -6.51 -0.80
N ASP A 91 -18.14 -7.48 -0.10
CA ASP A 91 -16.98 -7.32 0.78
C ASP A 91 -15.65 -7.73 0.12
N LYS A 92 -15.65 -8.06 -1.18
CA LYS A 92 -14.46 -8.47 -1.92
C LYS A 92 -13.89 -7.30 -2.72
N LEU A 93 -12.73 -6.82 -2.29
CA LEU A 93 -11.94 -5.81 -2.97
C LEU A 93 -10.84 -6.49 -3.78
N THR A 94 -10.88 -6.33 -5.10
CA THR A 94 -9.79 -6.81 -5.96
C THR A 94 -8.96 -5.63 -6.44
N LEU A 95 -7.65 -5.68 -6.18
CA LEU A 95 -6.65 -4.71 -6.60
C LEU A 95 -5.89 -5.27 -7.80
N THR A 96 -5.76 -4.48 -8.87
CA THR A 96 -4.99 -4.84 -10.06
C THR A 96 -3.95 -3.75 -10.31
N PRO A 97 -2.70 -3.95 -9.83
CA PRO A 97 -1.62 -2.97 -9.99
C PRO A 97 -1.23 -2.78 -11.46
N ASN A 98 -0.80 -1.58 -11.81
CA ASN A 98 -0.17 -1.27 -13.09
C ASN A 98 1.29 -0.90 -12.87
N LEU A 99 2.20 -1.85 -13.13
CA LEU A 99 3.65 -1.66 -12.92
C LEU A 99 4.29 -0.58 -13.80
N ASP A 100 3.63 -0.14 -14.88
CA ASP A 100 4.11 1.01 -15.67
C ASP A 100 4.05 2.32 -14.86
N THR A 101 3.24 2.35 -13.80
CA THR A 101 3.11 3.51 -12.90
C THR A 101 4.07 3.45 -11.71
N TYR A 102 4.83 2.35 -11.56
CA TYR A 102 5.75 2.16 -10.45
C TYR A 102 6.76 3.29 -10.34
N LYS A 103 6.86 3.86 -9.14
CA LYS A 103 7.87 4.84 -8.77
C LYS A 103 8.52 4.43 -7.47
N SER A 104 9.80 4.72 -7.34
CA SER A 104 10.54 4.52 -6.09
C SER A 104 11.48 5.68 -5.83
N GLU A 105 11.58 6.08 -4.56
CA GLU A 105 12.45 7.16 -4.10
C GLU A 105 13.20 6.71 -2.85
N ILE A 106 14.49 7.05 -2.76
CA ILE A 106 15.29 6.87 -1.55
C ILE A 106 15.10 8.11 -0.69
N LEU A 107 14.41 7.97 0.45
CA LEU A 107 14.15 9.07 1.38
C LEU A 107 15.40 9.38 2.23
N SER A 108 16.06 8.34 2.75
CA SER A 108 17.30 8.49 3.50
C SER A 108 18.11 7.20 3.53
N ILE A 109 19.41 7.35 3.74
CA ILE A 109 20.31 6.26 4.07
C ILE A 109 21.05 6.69 5.32
N SER A 110 21.10 5.84 6.34
CA SER A 110 21.93 6.06 7.52
C SER A 110 22.84 4.88 7.80
N MET A 111 24.03 5.17 8.28
CA MET A 111 25.02 4.19 8.72
C MET A 111 25.38 4.48 10.17
N ASN A 112 25.21 3.47 11.04
CA ASN A 112 25.44 3.61 12.48
C ASN A 112 24.70 4.82 13.09
N GLY A 113 23.42 5.04 12.67
CA GLY A 113 22.56 6.12 13.13
C GLY A 113 22.92 7.52 12.59
N LYS A 114 23.85 7.63 11.62
CA LYS A 114 24.22 8.90 10.97
C LYS A 114 23.81 8.88 9.51
N VAL A 115 23.20 9.97 9.05
CA VAL A 115 22.88 10.14 7.63
C VAL A 115 24.16 9.98 6.80
N ALA A 116 24.10 9.05 5.82
CA ALA A 116 25.20 8.73 4.94
C ALA A 116 24.86 9.20 3.53
N ASP A 117 25.62 10.18 3.03
CA ASP A 117 25.55 10.59 1.63
C ASP A 117 26.62 9.87 0.81
N ASN A 118 26.45 8.55 0.65
CA ASN A 118 27.36 7.71 -0.11
C ASN A 118 26.78 7.43 -1.50
N PRO A 119 27.36 8.00 -2.58
CA PRO A 119 26.85 7.84 -3.94
C PRO A 119 26.82 6.38 -4.43
N MET A 120 27.77 5.56 -3.96
CA MET A 120 27.84 4.14 -4.34
C MET A 120 26.65 3.37 -3.75
N ILE A 121 26.36 3.56 -2.46
CA ILE A 121 25.21 2.92 -1.79
C ILE A 121 23.91 3.40 -2.43
N LYS A 122 23.75 4.71 -2.65
CA LYS A 122 22.58 5.26 -3.34
C LYS A 122 22.37 4.64 -4.73
N SER A 123 23.45 4.47 -5.49
CA SER A 123 23.40 3.84 -6.83
C SER A 123 22.98 2.38 -6.76
N GLN A 124 23.53 1.61 -5.81
CA GLN A 124 23.19 0.20 -5.63
C GLN A 124 21.73 0.03 -5.21
N VAL A 125 21.29 0.77 -4.19
CA VAL A 125 19.90 0.77 -3.72
C VAL A 125 18.95 1.21 -4.83
N GLY A 126 19.26 2.29 -5.54
CA GLY A 126 18.45 2.77 -6.66
C GLY A 126 18.34 1.75 -7.81
N SER A 127 19.40 0.97 -8.06
CA SER A 127 19.38 -0.11 -9.05
C SER A 127 18.52 -1.29 -8.58
N MET A 128 18.62 -1.65 -7.31
CA MET A 128 17.77 -2.70 -6.70
C MET A 128 16.29 -2.33 -6.79
N LEU A 129 15.91 -1.14 -6.35
CA LEU A 129 14.52 -0.66 -6.37
C LEU A 129 13.93 -0.63 -7.79
N LYS A 130 14.76 -0.43 -8.82
CA LYS A 130 14.35 -0.39 -10.22
C LYS A 130 14.43 -1.73 -10.94
N SER A 131 14.95 -2.77 -10.28
CA SER A 131 15.07 -4.10 -10.87
C SER A 131 13.70 -4.70 -11.18
N ALA A 132 13.64 -5.58 -12.19
CA ALA A 132 12.42 -6.25 -12.57
C ALA A 132 11.88 -7.14 -11.43
N ASP A 133 12.77 -7.83 -10.73
CA ASP A 133 12.43 -8.75 -9.64
C ASP A 133 11.83 -8.00 -8.44
N PHE A 134 12.37 -6.84 -8.10
CA PHE A 134 11.82 -6.01 -7.02
C PHE A 134 10.45 -5.45 -7.40
N LYS A 135 10.30 -4.89 -8.60
CA LYS A 135 9.02 -4.38 -9.10
C LYS A 135 7.94 -5.45 -9.17
N ALA A 136 8.31 -6.68 -9.56
CA ALA A 136 7.37 -7.78 -9.68
C ALA A 136 6.64 -8.11 -8.37
N GLN A 137 7.23 -7.79 -7.21
CA GLN A 137 6.60 -7.97 -5.90
C GLN A 137 5.32 -7.14 -5.73
N PHE A 138 5.19 -6.03 -6.46
CA PHE A 138 4.06 -5.12 -6.42
C PHE A 138 3.07 -5.33 -7.58
N GLY A 139 3.29 -6.33 -8.44
CA GLY A 139 2.55 -6.50 -9.69
C GLY A 139 1.42 -7.52 -9.66
N ASN A 140 1.28 -8.27 -8.58
CA ASN A 140 0.26 -9.31 -8.50
C ASN A 140 -1.12 -8.70 -8.21
N ALA A 141 -2.14 -9.17 -8.92
CA ALA A 141 -3.51 -8.88 -8.54
C ALA A 141 -3.82 -9.57 -7.21
N GLU A 142 -4.49 -8.86 -6.32
CA GLU A 142 -4.80 -9.29 -4.96
C GLU A 142 -6.29 -9.14 -4.68
N THR A 143 -6.89 -10.11 -4.02
CA THR A 143 -8.29 -10.04 -3.57
C THR A 143 -8.33 -10.08 -2.06
N LEU A 144 -8.87 -9.02 -1.47
CA LEU A 144 -8.97 -8.79 -0.04
C LEU A 144 -10.44 -8.84 0.40
N THR A 145 -10.68 -9.29 1.62
CA THR A 145 -11.97 -9.06 2.27
C THR A 145 -11.92 -7.75 3.01
N VAL A 146 -12.91 -6.87 2.80
CA VAL A 146 -12.89 -5.53 3.40
C VAL A 146 -14.11 -5.27 4.27
N THR A 147 -13.89 -4.55 5.37
CA THR A 147 -14.93 -3.94 6.19
C THR A 147 -14.76 -2.44 6.15
N ILE A 148 -15.75 -1.73 5.59
CA ILE A 148 -15.68 -0.29 5.37
C ILE A 148 -16.61 0.42 6.36
N GLY A 149 -16.04 1.25 7.22
CA GLY A 149 -16.76 2.16 8.11
C GLY A 149 -16.56 3.62 7.71
N ASP A 150 -17.20 4.54 8.43
CA ASP A 150 -17.11 5.98 8.13
C ASP A 150 -15.69 6.54 8.26
N ALA A 151 -14.94 6.05 9.25
CA ALA A 151 -13.61 6.52 9.58
C ALA A 151 -12.52 5.42 9.58
N ALA A 152 -12.91 4.16 9.40
CA ALA A 152 -12.02 3.02 9.48
C ALA A 152 -12.26 2.06 8.30
N LEU A 153 -11.18 1.47 7.80
CA LEU A 153 -11.18 0.43 6.79
C LEU A 153 -10.32 -0.71 7.30
N GLU A 154 -10.87 -1.92 7.32
CA GLU A 154 -10.12 -3.14 7.54
C GLU A 154 -9.96 -3.88 6.21
N MET A 155 -8.76 -4.32 5.88
CA MET A 155 -8.44 -5.18 4.75
C MET A 155 -7.82 -6.47 5.25
N ASN A 156 -8.32 -7.61 4.80
CA ASN A 156 -7.86 -8.94 5.21
C ASN A 156 -7.51 -9.78 3.98
N ASP A 157 -6.27 -10.28 3.92
CA ASP A 157 -5.75 -11.12 2.84
C ASP A 157 -6.01 -12.62 3.05
N GLY A 158 -6.65 -12.98 4.18
CA GLY A 158 -6.89 -14.37 4.60
C GLY A 158 -5.92 -14.85 5.68
N GLU A 159 -4.77 -14.20 5.85
CA GLU A 159 -3.78 -14.50 6.88
C GLU A 159 -3.62 -13.37 7.90
N LYS A 160 -3.64 -12.13 7.42
CA LYS A 160 -3.44 -10.91 8.21
C LYS A 160 -4.54 -9.90 7.96
N SER A 161 -4.86 -9.11 8.98
CA SER A 161 -5.74 -7.94 8.88
C SER A 161 -4.92 -6.65 9.01
N PHE A 162 -5.17 -5.73 8.09
CA PHE A 162 -4.59 -4.39 8.08
C PHE A 162 -5.67 -3.37 8.38
N ASN A 163 -5.40 -2.49 9.34
CA ASN A 163 -6.35 -1.48 9.78
C ASN A 163 -5.90 -0.10 9.34
N PHE A 164 -6.81 0.64 8.73
CA PHE A 164 -6.60 1.97 8.19
C PHE A 164 -7.59 2.95 8.78
N VAL A 165 -7.19 4.20 8.87
CA VAL A 165 -8.07 5.34 9.19
C VAL A 165 -8.22 6.21 7.96
N ARG A 166 -9.43 6.79 7.82
CA ARG A 166 -9.69 7.78 6.77
C ARG A 166 -8.85 9.03 7.03
N PHE A 167 -8.02 9.36 6.07
CA PHE A 167 -7.19 10.55 6.11
C PHE A 167 -7.92 11.69 5.39
N ALA A 168 -8.35 12.69 6.15
CA ALA A 168 -8.94 13.89 5.57
C ALA A 168 -7.83 14.76 4.99
N THR A 169 -7.81 14.93 3.67
CA THR A 169 -7.00 15.97 3.05
C THR A 169 -7.62 17.32 3.44
N ILE A 170 -6.94 18.09 4.28
CA ILE A 170 -7.35 19.49 4.52
C ILE A 170 -7.10 20.21 3.20
N GLN A 171 -8.16 20.52 2.45
CA GLN A 171 -8.08 21.42 1.33
C GLN A 171 -7.85 22.83 1.91
N ASN A 172 -6.64 23.35 1.76
CA ASN A 172 -6.31 24.75 2.01
C ASN A 172 -6.71 25.62 0.81
#